data_9d11d72862a05522b0decc70c86045a0
#
_entry.id   9d11d72862a05522b0decc70c86045a0
#
_cell.length_a   1.000
_cell.length_b   1.000
_cell.length_c   1.000
_cell.angle_alpha   90.00
_cell.angle_beta   90.00
_cell.angle_gamma   90.00
#
_symmetry.space_group_name_H-M   'P 1'
#
loop_
_entity.id
_entity.type
_entity.pdbx_description
1 polymer ?
#
loop_
_entity_poly.entity_id
_entity_poly.type
_entity_poly.pdbx_seq_one_letter_code
_entity_poly.pdbx_strand_id
1 'polypeptide(L)'
;MAQSKTLSIKLSLNDKQFQSSLKKSMRSMKKFGNNMKSLGRTISTGLTLPIIAFGAASVKAFDEQIKAETKLRTALGDSAEAFDVLKKQAQDLQKITIFGDEATLEAQSFLAQLGLNADAILRLTPLIQDFATA
;
A
#
# COMPACT_ATOMS: atom_id res chain seq x y z
N MET A 1 -30.91 -55.57 -32.00
CA MET A 1 -29.79 -55.94 -31.11
C MET A 1 -28.53 -55.26 -31.59
N ALA A 2 -28.05 -54.24 -30.93
CA ALA A 2 -26.82 -53.54 -31.31
C ALA A 2 -25.60 -54.24 -30.71
N GLN A 3 -24.75 -54.77 -31.58
CA GLN A 3 -23.47 -55.37 -31.18
C GLN A 3 -22.47 -54.29 -30.79
N SER A 4 -22.15 -54.19 -29.51
CA SER A 4 -21.06 -53.32 -29.03
C SER A 4 -19.71 -53.91 -29.46
N LYS A 5 -19.05 -53.27 -30.43
CA LYS A 5 -17.65 -53.63 -30.80
C LYS A 5 -16.71 -53.03 -29.75
N THR A 6 -16.11 -53.89 -28.93
CA THR A 6 -15.06 -53.50 -27.99
C THR A 6 -13.78 -53.25 -28.76
N LEU A 7 -13.30 -51.99 -28.78
CA LEU A 7 -12.03 -51.62 -29.39
C LEU A 7 -10.91 -51.80 -28.34
N SER A 8 -10.08 -52.81 -28.45
CA SER A 8 -8.92 -53.04 -27.59
C SER A 8 -7.69 -52.36 -28.20
N ILE A 9 -7.27 -51.24 -27.60
CA ILE A 9 -6.04 -50.55 -27.97
C ILE A 9 -4.91 -51.10 -27.11
N LYS A 10 -3.95 -51.77 -27.76
CA LYS A 10 -2.77 -52.32 -27.10
C LYS A 10 -1.67 -51.25 -27.13
N LEU A 11 -1.48 -50.54 -26.01
CA LEU A 11 -0.38 -49.56 -25.86
C LEU A 11 0.91 -50.31 -25.54
N SER A 12 1.82 -50.44 -26.51
CA SER A 12 3.17 -50.95 -26.24
C SER A 12 4.08 -49.77 -25.88
N LEU A 13 4.20 -49.48 -24.59
CA LEU A 13 5.21 -48.54 -24.09
C LEU A 13 6.60 -49.18 -24.14
N ASN A 14 7.53 -48.53 -24.83
CA ASN A 14 8.94 -48.85 -24.70
C ASN A 14 9.43 -48.41 -23.32
N ASP A 15 9.39 -49.33 -22.36
CA ASP A 15 9.58 -49.07 -20.93
C ASP A 15 10.92 -48.36 -20.63
N LYS A 16 12.02 -48.73 -21.31
CA LYS A 16 13.34 -48.08 -21.13
C LYS A 16 13.33 -46.62 -21.55
N GLN A 17 12.69 -46.29 -22.66
CA GLN A 17 12.65 -44.93 -23.18
C GLN A 17 11.69 -44.05 -22.31
N PHE A 18 10.59 -44.62 -21.88
CA PHE A 18 9.65 -43.96 -20.96
C PHE A 18 10.32 -43.66 -19.62
N GLN A 19 10.98 -44.65 -19.00
CA GLN A 19 11.67 -44.47 -17.73
C GLN A 19 12.80 -43.40 -17.82
N SER A 20 13.55 -43.40 -18.94
CA SER A 20 14.60 -42.41 -19.14
C SER A 20 14.04 -40.99 -19.29
N SER A 21 12.93 -40.83 -20.01
CA SER A 21 12.23 -39.56 -20.18
C SER A 21 11.63 -39.08 -18.87
N LEU A 22 11.05 -40.00 -18.08
CA LEU A 22 10.50 -39.68 -16.76
C LEU A 22 11.61 -39.20 -15.79
N LYS A 23 12.78 -39.91 -15.78
CA LYS A 23 13.95 -39.49 -14.98
C LYS A 23 14.49 -38.12 -15.39
N LYS A 24 14.51 -37.81 -16.70
CA LYS A 24 14.90 -36.48 -17.20
C LYS A 24 13.93 -35.40 -16.73
N SER A 25 12.63 -35.66 -16.88
CA SER A 25 11.58 -34.74 -16.40
C SER A 25 11.65 -34.48 -14.88
N MET A 26 11.85 -35.53 -14.09
CA MET A 26 12.03 -35.41 -12.65
C MET A 26 13.27 -34.56 -12.26
N ARG A 27 14.41 -34.76 -12.99
CA ARG A 27 15.61 -33.93 -12.78
C ARG A 27 15.38 -32.48 -13.14
N SER A 28 14.67 -32.22 -14.24
CA SER A 28 14.31 -30.87 -14.65
C SER A 28 13.38 -30.19 -13.64
N MET A 29 12.38 -30.91 -13.13
CA MET A 29 11.49 -30.41 -12.07
C MET A 29 12.25 -30.12 -10.77
N LYS A 30 13.20 -30.98 -10.38
CA LYS A 30 14.03 -30.76 -9.20
C LYS A 30 14.94 -29.54 -9.36
N LYS A 31 15.55 -29.33 -10.54
CA LYS A 31 16.31 -28.11 -10.86
C LYS A 31 15.41 -26.88 -10.83
N PHE A 32 14.23 -26.94 -11.42
CA PHE A 32 13.25 -25.86 -11.40
C PHE A 32 12.83 -25.53 -9.97
N GLY A 33 12.51 -26.53 -9.13
CA GLY A 33 12.16 -26.32 -7.73
C GLY A 33 13.28 -25.68 -6.92
N ASN A 34 14.54 -26.08 -7.15
CA ASN A 34 15.69 -25.46 -6.50
C ASN A 34 15.90 -24.00 -6.96
N ASN A 35 15.74 -23.74 -8.25
CA ASN A 35 15.81 -22.38 -8.78
C ASN A 35 14.67 -21.50 -8.24
N MET A 36 13.45 -22.02 -8.14
CA MET A 36 12.31 -21.31 -7.53
C MET A 36 12.54 -21.03 -6.05
N LYS A 37 13.18 -21.96 -5.32
CA LYS A 37 13.54 -21.75 -3.91
C LYS A 37 14.59 -20.64 -3.75
N SER A 38 15.57 -20.57 -4.65
CA SER A 38 16.57 -19.48 -4.62
C SER A 38 15.96 -18.15 -5.04
N LEU A 39 15.11 -18.13 -6.06
CA LEU A 39 14.34 -16.96 -6.48
C LEU A 39 13.40 -16.48 -5.35
N GLY A 40 12.71 -17.41 -4.68
CA GLY A 40 11.87 -17.08 -3.53
C GLY A 40 12.65 -16.42 -2.39
N ARG A 41 13.86 -16.88 -2.10
CA ARG A 41 14.75 -16.22 -1.13
C ARG A 41 15.19 -14.84 -1.60
N THR A 42 15.60 -14.69 -2.84
CA THR A 42 16.02 -13.40 -3.42
C THR A 42 14.88 -12.39 -3.42
N ILE A 43 13.67 -12.82 -3.78
CA ILE A 43 12.47 -11.99 -3.76
C ILE A 43 12.09 -11.62 -2.31
N SER A 44 12.12 -12.58 -1.36
CA SER A 44 11.81 -12.30 0.05
C SER A 44 12.80 -11.33 0.69
N THR A 45 14.09 -11.49 0.45
CA THR A 45 15.11 -10.66 1.10
C THR A 45 15.40 -9.37 0.33
N GLY A 46 15.31 -9.41 -1.01
CA GLY A 46 15.66 -8.28 -1.85
C GLY A 46 14.50 -7.35 -2.22
N LEU A 47 13.29 -7.89 -2.39
CA LEU A 47 12.13 -7.11 -2.83
C LEU A 47 10.98 -7.13 -1.82
N THR A 48 10.65 -8.30 -1.26
CA THR A 48 9.45 -8.44 -0.44
C THR A 48 9.58 -7.71 0.90
N LEU A 49 10.74 -7.78 1.57
CA LEU A 49 10.95 -7.05 2.83
C LEU A 49 10.88 -5.53 2.66
N PRO A 50 11.53 -4.90 1.65
CA PRO A 50 11.36 -3.49 1.38
C PRO A 50 9.91 -3.10 1.04
N ILE A 51 9.19 -3.92 0.26
CA ILE A 51 7.79 -3.67 -0.10
C ILE A 51 6.88 -3.76 1.13
N ILE A 52 7.08 -4.75 2.00
CA ILE A 52 6.31 -4.89 3.23
C ILE A 52 6.59 -3.73 4.18
N ALA A 53 7.85 -3.34 4.33
CA ALA A 53 8.24 -2.19 5.16
C ALA A 53 7.63 -0.87 4.62
N PHE A 54 7.68 -0.66 3.30
CA PHE A 54 7.04 0.47 2.65
C PHE A 54 5.51 0.44 2.82
N GLY A 55 4.88 -0.72 2.63
CA GLY A 55 3.45 -0.89 2.84
C GLY A 55 3.02 -0.60 4.28
N ALA A 56 3.76 -1.07 5.28
CA ALA A 56 3.47 -0.79 6.69
C ALA A 56 3.63 0.69 7.03
N ALA A 57 4.66 1.36 6.50
CA ALA A 57 4.85 2.80 6.67
C ALA A 57 3.73 3.61 5.99
N SER A 58 3.30 3.18 4.80
CA SER A 58 2.19 3.82 4.06
C SER A 58 0.85 3.69 4.79
N VAL A 59 0.58 2.52 5.40
CA VAL A 59 -0.64 2.31 6.21
C VAL A 59 -0.63 3.20 7.44
N LYS A 60 0.50 3.33 8.13
CA LYS A 60 0.63 4.22 9.29
C LYS A 60 0.42 5.68 8.90
N ALA A 61 1.07 6.15 7.84
CA ALA A 61 0.90 7.52 7.35
C ALA A 61 -0.57 7.80 6.98
N PHE A 62 -1.23 6.85 6.31
CA PHE A 62 -2.65 6.96 5.98
C PHE A 62 -3.56 7.04 7.22
N ASP A 63 -3.26 6.28 8.28
CA ASP A 63 -3.99 6.33 9.54
C ASP A 63 -3.81 7.67 10.27
N GLU A 64 -2.59 8.22 10.26
CA GLU A 64 -2.27 9.54 10.79
C GLU A 64 -3.03 10.64 10.04
N GLN A 65 -3.04 10.57 8.71
CA GLN A 65 -3.81 11.49 7.86
C GLN A 65 -5.32 11.47 8.19
N ILE A 66 -5.92 10.28 8.24
CA ILE A 66 -7.35 10.15 8.57
C ILE A 66 -7.66 10.71 9.95
N LYS A 67 -6.78 10.48 10.93
CA LYS A 67 -6.96 11.02 12.28
C LYS A 67 -6.91 12.54 12.31
N ALA A 68 -5.96 13.15 11.61
CA ALA A 68 -5.82 14.59 11.51
C ALA A 68 -7.03 15.23 10.82
N GLU A 69 -7.48 14.67 9.71
CA GLU A 69 -8.68 15.12 8.99
C GLU A 69 -9.95 14.98 9.84
N THR A 70 -10.09 13.87 10.57
CA THR A 70 -11.24 13.63 11.46
C THR A 70 -11.27 14.62 12.60
N LYS A 71 -10.12 14.92 13.21
CA LYS A 71 -10.01 15.94 14.27
C LYS A 71 -10.44 17.31 13.76
N LEU A 72 -9.94 17.74 12.60
CA LEU A 72 -10.31 19.03 12.01
C LEU A 72 -11.79 19.08 11.68
N ARG A 73 -12.34 18.05 11.05
CA ARG A 73 -13.79 17.97 10.74
C ARG A 73 -14.64 18.06 12.00
N THR A 74 -14.27 17.33 13.04
CA THR A 74 -14.97 17.37 14.34
C THR A 74 -14.90 18.77 14.98
N ALA A 75 -13.75 19.43 14.91
CA ALA A 75 -13.55 20.75 15.47
C ALA A 75 -14.33 21.86 14.72
N LEU A 76 -14.52 21.70 13.41
CA LEU A 76 -15.29 22.62 12.56
C LEU A 76 -16.81 22.36 12.59
N GLY A 77 -17.26 21.25 13.19
CA GLY A 77 -18.64 20.82 13.15
C GLY A 77 -19.04 20.41 11.72
N ASP A 78 -20.29 20.75 11.33
CA ASP A 78 -20.85 20.33 10.03
C ASP A 78 -20.44 21.22 8.84
N SER A 79 -19.44 22.11 9.01
CA SER A 79 -18.99 22.99 7.92
C SER A 79 -18.03 22.28 6.96
N ALA A 80 -18.59 21.56 5.98
CA ALA A 80 -17.82 20.88 4.94
C ALA A 80 -16.97 21.85 4.11
N GLU A 81 -17.49 23.04 3.79
CA GLU A 81 -16.78 24.07 3.03
C GLU A 81 -15.53 24.57 3.78
N ALA A 82 -15.65 24.85 5.06
CA ALA A 82 -14.51 25.25 5.89
C ALA A 82 -13.44 24.15 5.96
N PHE A 83 -13.86 22.90 6.07
CA PHE A 83 -12.94 21.76 6.06
C PHE A 83 -12.16 21.66 4.75
N ASP A 84 -12.82 21.74 3.61
CA ASP A 84 -12.18 21.59 2.30
C ASP A 84 -11.17 22.73 2.04
N VAL A 85 -11.48 23.95 2.41
CA VAL A 85 -10.58 25.10 2.26
C VAL A 85 -9.34 24.94 3.15
N LEU A 86 -9.51 24.57 4.42
CA LEU A 86 -8.39 24.37 5.34
C LEU A 86 -7.54 23.16 4.96
N LYS A 87 -8.15 22.07 4.53
CA LYS A 87 -7.41 20.91 4.01
C LYS A 87 -6.58 21.28 2.79
N LYS A 88 -7.15 22.04 1.86
CA LYS A 88 -6.41 22.51 0.69
C LYS A 88 -5.21 23.38 1.10
N GLN A 89 -5.38 24.29 2.06
CA GLN A 89 -4.27 25.08 2.58
C GLN A 89 -3.17 24.19 3.17
N ALA A 90 -3.51 23.16 3.97
CA ALA A 90 -2.54 22.25 4.54
C ALA A 90 -1.71 21.54 3.45
N GLN A 91 -2.37 21.04 2.40
CA GLN A 91 -1.71 20.42 1.24
C GLN A 91 -0.82 21.39 0.45
N ASP A 92 -1.19 22.66 0.35
CA ASP A 92 -0.39 23.66 -0.34
C ASP A 92 0.83 24.09 0.51
N LEU A 93 0.66 24.26 1.83
CA LEU A 93 1.73 24.57 2.75
C LEU A 93 2.78 23.44 2.84
N GLN A 94 2.38 22.18 2.81
CA GLN A 94 3.29 21.03 2.78
C GLN A 94 4.29 21.10 1.63
N LYS A 95 3.94 21.69 0.50
CA LYS A 95 4.81 21.79 -0.68
C LYS A 95 5.94 22.81 -0.52
N ILE A 96 5.77 23.77 0.38
CA ILE A 96 6.65 24.94 0.54
C ILE A 96 7.22 25.10 1.95
N THR A 97 6.82 24.26 2.89
CA THR A 97 7.30 24.26 4.27
C THR A 97 7.88 22.90 4.65
N ILE A 98 8.51 22.83 5.82
CA ILE A 98 9.03 21.57 6.38
C ILE A 98 7.94 20.75 7.10
N PHE A 99 6.73 21.30 7.25
CA PHE A 99 5.63 20.66 7.94
C PHE A 99 4.80 19.82 6.96
N GLY A 100 4.46 18.60 7.37
CA GLY A 100 3.48 17.78 6.65
C GLY A 100 2.06 18.35 6.76
N ASP A 101 1.19 17.92 5.87
CA ASP A 101 -0.21 18.34 5.92
C ASP A 101 -0.92 17.83 7.18
N GLU A 102 -0.55 16.67 7.72
CA GLU A 102 -1.08 16.16 8.99
C GLU A 102 -0.79 17.09 10.16
N ALA A 103 0.44 17.57 10.29
CA ALA A 103 0.82 18.53 11.33
C ALA A 103 0.11 19.86 11.17
N THR A 104 -0.09 20.30 9.94
CA THR A 104 -0.84 21.51 9.61
C THR A 104 -2.32 21.36 9.96
N LEU A 105 -2.95 20.23 9.62
CA LEU A 105 -4.32 19.89 9.97
C LEU A 105 -4.53 19.81 11.49
N GLU A 106 -3.57 19.28 12.23
CA GLU A 106 -3.63 19.25 13.70
C GLU A 106 -3.56 20.66 14.29
N ALA A 107 -2.69 21.52 13.79
CA ALA A 107 -2.63 22.93 14.22
C ALA A 107 -3.95 23.68 13.93
N GLN A 108 -4.50 23.50 12.73
CA GLN A 108 -5.80 24.06 12.34
C GLN A 108 -6.94 23.52 13.23
N SER A 109 -6.93 22.23 13.54
CA SER A 109 -7.89 21.62 14.45
C SER A 109 -7.83 22.24 15.86
N PHE A 110 -6.62 22.45 16.37
CA PHE A 110 -6.43 23.12 17.66
C PHE A 110 -6.99 24.55 17.65
N LEU A 111 -6.70 25.32 16.60
CA LEU A 111 -7.25 26.68 16.46
C LEU A 111 -8.78 26.68 16.38
N ALA A 112 -9.37 25.72 15.69
CA ALA A 112 -10.83 25.56 15.63
C ALA A 112 -11.42 25.21 17.00
N GLN A 113 -10.76 24.37 17.79
CA GLN A 113 -11.18 24.05 19.16
C GLN A 113 -11.12 25.26 20.10
N LEU A 114 -10.26 26.24 19.82
CA LEU A 114 -10.19 27.51 20.51
C LEU A 114 -11.33 28.46 20.07
N GLY A 115 -12.19 28.05 19.16
CA GLY A 115 -13.34 28.83 18.69
C GLY A 115 -13.01 29.80 17.56
N LEU A 116 -11.84 29.69 16.90
CA LEU A 116 -11.52 30.52 15.75
C LEU A 116 -12.32 30.04 14.52
N ASN A 117 -12.82 31.02 13.74
CA ASN A 117 -13.45 30.71 12.46
C ASN A 117 -12.43 30.37 11.38
N ALA A 118 -12.89 29.80 10.27
CA ALA A 118 -12.04 29.33 9.19
C ALA A 118 -11.13 30.43 8.61
N ASP A 119 -11.62 31.65 8.45
CA ASP A 119 -10.83 32.77 7.94
C ASP A 119 -9.68 33.16 8.86
N ALA A 120 -9.90 33.14 10.16
CA ALA A 120 -8.84 33.40 11.16
C ALA A 120 -7.81 32.27 11.14
N ILE A 121 -8.25 31.01 11.05
CA ILE A 121 -7.37 29.84 10.95
C ILE A 121 -6.51 29.91 9.68
N LEU A 122 -7.10 30.23 8.53
CA LEU A 122 -6.39 30.40 7.26
C LEU A 122 -5.25 31.41 7.35
N ARG A 123 -5.47 32.51 8.06
CA ARG A 123 -4.45 33.58 8.22
C ARG A 123 -3.39 33.21 9.24
N LEU A 124 -3.77 32.57 10.33
CA LEU A 124 -2.85 32.25 11.43
C LEU A 124 -1.97 31.04 11.15
N THR A 125 -2.44 30.05 10.41
CA THR A 125 -1.69 28.82 10.14
C THR A 125 -0.31 29.06 9.55
N PRO A 126 -0.14 29.83 8.45
CA PRO A 126 1.19 30.08 7.91
C PRO A 126 2.07 30.91 8.86
N LEU A 127 1.51 31.87 9.58
CA LEU A 127 2.27 32.68 10.55
C LEU A 127 2.82 31.84 11.72
N ILE A 128 2.03 30.85 12.19
CA ILE A 128 2.48 29.91 13.23
C ILE A 128 3.61 29.03 12.71
N GLN A 129 3.54 28.57 11.46
CA GLN A 129 4.60 27.79 10.84
C GLN A 129 5.87 28.58 10.64
N ASP A 130 5.77 29.82 10.17
CA ASP A 130 6.91 30.73 10.03
C ASP A 130 7.58 31.00 11.39
N PHE A 131 6.77 31.23 12.43
CA PHE A 131 7.30 31.42 13.78
C PHE A 131 7.96 30.16 14.35
N ALA A 132 7.45 28.98 14.03
CA ALA A 132 8.02 27.72 14.50
C ALA A 132 9.34 27.33 13.79
N THR A 133 9.67 28.00 12.67
CA THR A 133 10.91 27.78 11.91
C THR A 133 11.97 28.86 12.13
N ALA A 134 11.62 29.96 12.80
CA ALA A 134 12.52 31.07 13.10
C ALA A 134 13.41 30.79 14.31
#